data_0052ab73a2e23de1a02699c0daf4613b
#
_entry.id   0052ab73a2e23de1a02699c0daf4613b
#
_cell.length_a   1.000
_cell.length_b   1.000
_cell.length_c   1.000
_cell.angle_alpha   90.00
_cell.angle_beta   90.00
_cell.angle_gamma   90.00
#
_symmetry.space_group_name_H-M   'P 1'
#
loop_
_entity.id
_entity.type
_entity.pdbx_description
1 polymer ?
#
loop_
_entity_poly.entity_id
_entity_poly.type
_entity_poly.pdbx_seq_one_letter_code
_entity_poly.pdbx_strand_id
1 'polypeptide(L)'
;MRISADKAQLASDIIAKQYGENARIWLFGSRADDNQRGGDVDLYVEADSADVMRKVRCKAALTELFDLKVDLIVGIGDKPIHRIARSTGVRLK
;
A
#
# COMPACT_ATOMS: atom_id res chain seq x y z
N MET A 1 4.33 -3.68 -12.77
CA MET A 1 4.31 -3.90 -11.30
C MET A 1 5.38 -4.92 -10.93
N ARG A 2 6.24 -4.58 -9.98
CA ARG A 2 7.38 -5.44 -9.60
C ARG A 2 7.16 -6.16 -8.28
N ILE A 3 5.94 -6.58 -8.01
CA ILE A 3 5.62 -7.56 -6.98
C ILE A 3 4.79 -8.67 -7.63
N SER A 4 4.86 -9.88 -7.08
CA SER A 4 4.08 -10.99 -7.64
C SER A 4 2.59 -10.79 -7.39
N ALA A 5 1.76 -11.39 -8.25
CA ALA A 5 0.31 -11.35 -8.08
C ALA A 5 -0.11 -11.97 -6.75
N ASP A 6 0.56 -13.04 -6.32
CA ASP A 6 0.28 -13.68 -5.04
C ASP A 6 0.56 -12.76 -3.86
N LYS A 7 1.70 -12.06 -3.88
CA LYS A 7 2.03 -11.10 -2.82
C LYS A 7 1.11 -9.89 -2.83
N ALA A 8 0.70 -9.43 -4.01
CA ALA A 8 -0.27 -8.35 -4.14
C ALA A 8 -1.60 -8.75 -3.49
N GLN A 9 -2.07 -9.96 -3.73
CA GLN A 9 -3.31 -10.47 -3.13
C GLN A 9 -3.18 -10.59 -1.61
N LEU A 10 -2.07 -11.15 -1.13
CA LEU A 10 -1.82 -11.27 0.31
C LEU A 10 -1.73 -9.90 0.99
N ALA A 11 -1.09 -8.93 0.35
CA ALA A 11 -1.04 -7.56 0.86
C ALA A 11 -2.45 -6.95 0.95
N SER A 12 -3.26 -7.13 -0.07
CA SER A 12 -4.65 -6.67 -0.07
C SER A 12 -5.45 -7.30 1.06
N ASP A 13 -5.27 -8.60 1.31
CA ASP A 13 -5.95 -9.30 2.40
C ASP A 13 -5.53 -8.77 3.77
N ILE A 14 -4.24 -8.53 3.97
CA ILE A 14 -3.71 -7.94 5.20
C ILE A 14 -4.33 -6.56 5.45
N ILE A 15 -4.37 -5.73 4.43
CA ILE A 15 -4.90 -4.37 4.54
C ILE A 15 -6.41 -4.39 4.76
N ALA A 16 -7.14 -5.23 4.05
CA ALA A 16 -8.59 -5.37 4.21
C ALA A 16 -8.97 -5.84 5.62
N LYS A 17 -8.16 -6.71 6.20
CA LYS A 17 -8.38 -7.17 7.57
C LYS A 17 -8.25 -6.03 8.59
N GLN A 18 -7.39 -5.07 8.32
CA GLN A 18 -7.18 -3.92 9.22
C GLN A 18 -8.13 -2.74 8.93
N TYR A 19 -8.43 -2.49 7.66
CA TYR A 19 -9.16 -1.29 7.24
C TYR A 19 -10.52 -1.58 6.60
N GLY A 20 -10.87 -2.83 6.40
CA GLY A 20 -12.16 -3.22 5.84
C GLY A 20 -12.09 -3.52 4.34
N GLU A 21 -13.10 -4.24 3.85
CA GLU A 21 -13.16 -4.68 2.46
C GLU A 21 -13.37 -3.53 1.47
N ASN A 22 -13.87 -2.39 1.95
CA ASN A 22 -14.13 -1.22 1.10
C ASN A 22 -12.91 -0.32 0.93
N ALA A 23 -11.83 -0.57 1.63
CA ALA A 23 -10.61 0.21 1.49
C ALA A 23 -10.01 0.01 0.09
N ARG A 24 -9.66 1.11 -0.56
CA ARG A 24 -9.00 1.09 -1.86
C ARG A 24 -7.50 1.14 -1.66
N ILE A 25 -6.75 0.39 -2.48
CA ILE A 25 -5.32 0.18 -2.27
C ILE A 25 -4.58 0.41 -3.57
N TRP A 26 -3.51 1.20 -3.52
CA TRP A 26 -2.60 1.43 -4.65
C TRP A 26 -1.16 1.11 -4.26
N LEU A 27 -0.48 0.41 -5.15
CA LEU A 27 0.98 0.30 -5.13
C LEU A 27 1.51 1.44 -6.00
N PHE A 28 2.37 2.28 -5.44
CA PHE A 28 2.95 3.38 -6.19
C PHE A 28 4.47 3.43 -6.02
N GLY A 29 5.11 4.46 -6.55
CA GLY A 29 6.56 4.57 -6.48
C GLY A 29 7.28 3.57 -7.38
N SER A 30 8.51 3.23 -7.04
CA SER A 30 9.38 2.45 -7.92
C SER A 30 8.87 1.03 -8.23
N ARG A 31 8.14 0.41 -7.31
CA ARG A 31 7.60 -0.94 -7.51
C ARG A 31 6.39 -0.99 -8.44
N ALA A 32 5.71 0.14 -8.64
CA ALA A 32 4.61 0.24 -9.60
C ALA A 32 5.12 0.36 -11.04
N ASP A 33 6.35 0.82 -11.23
CA ASP A 33 6.96 1.04 -12.53
C ASP A 33 7.98 -0.07 -12.84
N ASP A 34 7.71 -0.85 -13.88
CA ASP A 34 8.57 -1.96 -14.28
C ASP A 34 9.95 -1.51 -14.77
N ASN A 35 10.09 -0.25 -15.14
CA ASN A 35 11.36 0.33 -15.62
C ASN A 35 12.23 0.87 -14.48
N GLN A 36 11.69 0.99 -13.30
CA GLN A 36 12.43 1.51 -12.15
C GLN A 36 13.11 0.37 -11.38
N ARG A 37 14.24 0.69 -10.78
CA ARG A 37 14.88 -0.18 -9.80
C ARG A 37 14.74 0.45 -8.43
N GLY A 38 14.44 -0.35 -7.43
CA GLY A 38 14.31 0.16 -6.09
C GLY A 38 13.89 -0.94 -5.14
N GLY A 39 14.06 -0.68 -3.86
CA GLY A 39 13.83 -1.67 -2.82
C GLY A 39 12.52 -1.49 -2.06
N ASP A 40 12.06 -0.27 -1.89
CA ASP A 40 10.93 0.01 -1.00
C ASP A 40 9.60 -0.31 -1.68
N VAL A 41 8.65 -0.76 -0.86
CA VAL A 41 7.27 -0.96 -1.29
C VAL A 41 6.45 0.21 -0.75
N ASP A 42 5.87 0.99 -1.66
CA ASP A 42 5.04 2.15 -1.30
C ASP A 42 3.58 1.82 -1.55
N LEU A 43 2.78 1.86 -0.47
CA LEU A 43 1.36 1.55 -0.53
C LEU A 43 0.53 2.72 0.00
N TYR A 44 -0.53 3.04 -0.73
CA TYR A 44 -1.54 3.98 -0.29
C TYR A 44 -2.86 3.25 -0.06
N VAL A 45 -3.42 3.46 1.11
CA VAL A 45 -4.73 2.92 1.51
C VAL A 45 -5.68 4.09 1.69
N GLU A 46 -6.73 4.13 0.87
CA GLU A 46 -7.78 5.12 0.99
C GLU A 46 -8.77 4.63 2.04
N ALA A 47 -8.57 5.07 3.26
CA ALA A 47 -9.42 4.72 4.40
C ALA A 47 -9.41 5.85 5.40
N ASP A 48 -10.56 6.08 6.04
CA ASP A 48 -10.69 7.10 7.07
C ASP A 48 -10.33 6.48 8.42
N SER A 49 -9.05 6.56 8.77
CA SER A 49 -8.57 6.02 10.04
C SER A 49 -7.37 6.84 10.52
N ALA A 50 -7.44 7.27 11.78
CA ALA A 50 -6.34 7.93 12.48
C ALA A 50 -5.71 7.01 13.54
N ASP A 51 -6.01 5.72 13.51
CA ASP A 51 -5.51 4.75 14.49
C ASP A 51 -4.05 4.41 14.19
N VAL A 52 -3.15 4.97 14.97
CA VAL A 52 -1.71 4.80 14.81
C VAL A 52 -1.30 3.34 15.03
N MET A 53 -1.87 2.67 16.01
CA MET A 53 -1.51 1.28 16.32
C MET A 53 -1.98 0.33 15.22
N ARG A 54 -3.12 0.60 14.62
CA ARG A 54 -3.60 -0.16 13.45
C ARG A 54 -2.61 -0.04 12.30
N LYS A 55 -2.14 1.15 12.03
CA LYS A 55 -1.14 1.40 10.98
C LYS A 55 0.17 0.67 11.27
N VAL A 56 0.63 0.71 12.51
CA VAL A 56 1.87 0.01 12.93
C VAL A 56 1.73 -1.49 12.72
N ARG A 57 0.62 -2.09 13.13
CA ARG A 57 0.38 -3.53 12.96
C ARG A 57 0.31 -3.92 11.48
N CYS A 58 -0.40 -3.12 10.69
CA CYS A 58 -0.53 -3.36 9.26
C CYS A 58 0.84 -3.28 8.56
N LYS A 59 1.60 -2.24 8.85
CA LYS A 59 2.93 -2.05 8.28
C LYS A 59 3.88 -3.19 8.66
N ALA A 60 3.82 -3.64 9.91
CA ALA A 60 4.66 -4.75 10.36
C ALA A 60 4.35 -6.04 9.60
N ALA A 61 3.08 -6.36 9.40
CA ALA A 61 2.67 -7.54 8.65
C ALA A 61 3.09 -7.45 7.18
N LEU A 62 2.97 -6.28 6.58
CA LEU A 62 3.39 -6.05 5.19
C LEU A 62 4.91 -6.15 5.04
N THR A 63 5.66 -5.61 5.99
CA THR A 63 7.12 -5.71 5.99
C THR A 63 7.57 -7.17 6.06
N GLU A 64 6.91 -7.96 6.89
CA GLU A 64 7.19 -9.39 6.97
C GLU A 64 6.85 -10.11 5.66
N LEU A 65 5.71 -9.79 5.05
CA LEU A 65 5.30 -10.39 3.79
C LEU A 65 6.30 -10.13 2.67
N PHE A 66 6.75 -8.88 2.52
CA PHE A 66 7.63 -8.49 1.43
C PHE A 66 9.11 -8.68 1.73
N ASP A 67 9.48 -8.79 3.01
CA ASP A 67 10.88 -8.77 3.47
C ASP A 67 11.64 -7.55 2.93
N LEU A 68 10.95 -6.42 2.90
CA LEU A 68 11.44 -5.14 2.40
C LEU A 68 10.83 -4.03 3.24
N LYS A 69 11.47 -2.86 3.23
CA LYS A 69 10.88 -1.68 3.83
C LYS A 69 9.56 -1.34 3.13
N VAL A 70 8.53 -1.12 3.92
CA VAL A 70 7.21 -0.72 3.43
C VAL A 70 6.89 0.68 3.94
N ASP A 71 6.58 1.58 3.02
CA ASP A 71 6.01 2.89 3.34
C ASP A 71 4.50 2.80 3.16
N LEU A 72 3.77 2.93 4.25
CA LEU A 72 2.32 2.82 4.26
C LEU A 72 1.69 4.18 4.53
N ILE A 73 0.91 4.67 3.58
CA ILE A 73 0.17 5.92 3.70
C ILE A 73 -1.31 5.58 3.80
N VAL A 74 -1.96 6.09 4.83
CA VAL A 74 -3.39 5.85 5.06
C VAL A 74 -4.09 7.20 5.21
N GLY A 75 -5.17 7.39 4.48
CA GLY A 75 -5.97 8.60 4.62
C GLY A 75 -6.94 8.80 3.47
N ILE A 76 -7.83 9.77 3.67
CA ILE A 76 -8.80 10.21 2.66
C ILE A 76 -8.51 11.67 2.34
N GLY A 77 -8.69 12.06 1.09
CA GLY A 77 -8.57 13.43 0.66
C GLY A 77 -7.66 13.62 -0.53
N ASP A 78 -7.23 14.87 -0.73
CA ASP A 78 -6.48 15.30 -1.89
C ASP A 78 -5.09 15.85 -1.54
N LYS A 79 -4.47 15.33 -0.50
CA LYS A 79 -3.06 15.66 -0.28
C LYS A 79 -2.25 15.26 -1.52
N PRO A 80 -1.17 15.99 -1.84
CA PRO A 80 -0.39 15.70 -3.05
C PRO A 80 0.05 14.23 -3.15
N ILE A 81 0.45 13.62 -2.04
CA ILE A 81 0.88 12.23 -2.05
C ILE A 81 -0.28 11.27 -2.37
N HIS A 82 -1.50 11.57 -1.93
CA HIS A 82 -2.67 10.75 -2.27
C HIS A 82 -2.97 10.81 -3.77
N ARG A 83 -2.89 12.01 -4.34
CA ARG A 83 -3.13 12.22 -5.77
C ARG A 83 -2.08 11.54 -6.63
N ILE A 84 -0.81 11.62 -6.24
CA ILE A 84 0.29 10.94 -6.92
C ILE A 84 0.06 9.42 -6.89
N ALA A 85 -0.26 8.87 -5.72
CA ALA A 85 -0.49 7.44 -5.59
C ALA A 85 -1.65 6.96 -6.47
N ARG A 86 -2.77 7.69 -6.50
CA ARG A 86 -3.92 7.32 -7.33
C ARG A 86 -3.66 7.45 -8.82
N SER A 87 -2.90 8.48 -9.24
CA SER A 87 -2.68 8.76 -10.66
C SER A 87 -1.56 7.93 -11.27
N THR A 88 -0.53 7.60 -10.52
CA THR A 88 0.64 6.89 -11.03
C THR A 88 0.74 5.45 -10.55
N GLY A 89 -0.04 5.07 -9.55
CA GLY A 89 0.03 3.76 -8.94
C GLY A 89 -0.78 2.70 -9.69
N VAL A 90 -0.51 1.45 -9.30
CA VAL A 90 -1.28 0.29 -9.74
C VAL A 90 -2.29 -0.04 -8.66
N ARG A 91 -3.55 -0.13 -9.02
CA ARG A 91 -4.60 -0.44 -8.06
C ARG A 91 -4.58 -1.92 -7.70
N LEU A 92 -4.44 -2.22 -6.42
CA LEU A 92 -4.48 -3.60 -5.92
C LEU A 92 -5.89 -4.00 -5.50
N LYS A 93 -6.67 -3.01 -5.05
CA LYS A 93 -8.03 -3.29 -4.61
C LYS A 93 -8.93 -2.08 -4.75
#